data_2a4a600da2fcb8b979e689d1f75a3f9b
#
_entry.id   2a4a600da2fcb8b979e689d1f75a3f9b
#
_cell.length_a   1.000
_cell.length_b   1.000
_cell.length_c   1.000
_cell.angle_alpha   90.00
_cell.angle_beta   90.00
_cell.angle_gamma   90.00
#
_symmetry.space_group_name_H-M   'P 1'
#
loop_
_entity.id
_entity.type
_entity.pdbx_description
1 polymer ?
#
loop_
_entity_poly.entity_id
_entity_poly.type
_entity_poly.pdbx_seq_one_letter_code
_entity_poly.pdbx_strand_id
1 'polypeptide(L)'
;MAGIFGKLFSEEQRELSALEKIADQVLKYEPEMQALSDDELRAKTDEYRKRIADGETVDDLLPEAFATAREAAYRVINEKPYKVQIMGSIAMHKGDISEMKTGEGKTLTATMCVYLNALAGQGVHVITVNEYLAGRDAAWMGEIYRFLGLTVGVNTRDLKPREKRDAYACDITYTTNSELGFDYLRDNMVTEVEDRVMRGLHMAVIDEVDSVLIDESRTPLIISGGKKQTANLYIQSDRFVKTLIAPEYETDKFTHEKTLISGDYDIDEKTRQIMLSEDGVHKAEKFFKIKNLYDIEHTQLVHHINQALKANYIMMREVEYVVSDEKEIVIVDQFTGRMMPGRA
;
A
#
# COMPACT_ATOMS: atom_id res chain seq x y z
N MET A 1 17.89 -35.92 -11.01
CA MET A 1 16.80 -34.90 -10.75
C MET A 1 15.93 -35.21 -9.52
N ALA A 2 16.03 -36.35 -8.88
CA ALA A 2 15.27 -36.69 -7.67
C ALA A 2 15.79 -36.08 -6.35
N GLY A 3 17.03 -35.62 -6.30
CA GLY A 3 17.63 -35.15 -5.02
C GLY A 3 17.28 -33.71 -4.60
N ILE A 4 16.90 -32.82 -5.52
CA ILE A 4 16.57 -31.42 -5.22
C ILE A 4 15.11 -31.31 -4.77
N PHE A 5 14.19 -32.01 -5.42
CA PHE A 5 12.78 -32.06 -5.03
C PHE A 5 12.56 -32.75 -3.68
N GLY A 6 13.33 -33.79 -3.37
CA GLY A 6 13.24 -34.47 -2.07
C GLY A 6 13.76 -33.62 -0.88
N LYS A 7 14.66 -32.65 -1.12
CA LYS A 7 15.12 -31.71 -0.10
C LYS A 7 14.12 -30.58 0.15
N LEU A 8 13.47 -30.08 -0.90
CA LEU A 8 12.40 -29.06 -0.82
C LEU A 8 11.20 -29.57 0.00
N PHE A 9 10.69 -30.76 -0.33
CA PHE A 9 9.61 -31.39 0.44
C PHE A 9 9.99 -31.66 1.91
N SER A 10 11.25 -31.96 2.19
CA SER A 10 11.71 -32.18 3.57
C SER A 10 11.83 -30.89 4.39
N GLU A 11 12.09 -29.76 3.76
CA GLU A 11 12.22 -28.44 4.41
C GLU A 11 10.84 -27.88 4.75
N GLU A 12 9.92 -27.84 3.78
CA GLU A 12 8.53 -27.46 3.94
C GLU A 12 7.82 -28.31 5.02
N GLN A 13 8.00 -29.62 5.00
CA GLN A 13 7.46 -30.50 6.04
C GLN A 13 8.02 -30.24 7.43
N ARG A 14 9.27 -29.82 7.55
CA ARG A 14 9.88 -29.43 8.82
C ARG A 14 9.29 -28.12 9.34
N GLU A 15 9.11 -27.13 8.48
CA GLU A 15 8.49 -25.86 8.82
C GLU A 15 7.05 -26.06 9.28
N LEU A 16 6.24 -26.76 8.50
CA LEU A 16 4.85 -27.09 8.90
C LEU A 16 4.81 -27.85 10.24
N SER A 17 5.71 -28.83 10.45
CA SER A 17 5.78 -29.55 11.72
C SER A 17 6.21 -28.66 12.90
N ALA A 18 7.04 -27.63 12.65
CA ALA A 18 7.41 -26.66 13.67
C ALA A 18 6.24 -25.75 14.05
N LEU A 19 5.49 -25.23 13.04
CA LEU A 19 4.27 -24.45 13.25
C LEU A 19 3.21 -25.26 14.01
N GLU A 20 3.03 -26.53 13.61
CA GLU A 20 2.08 -27.44 14.25
C GLU A 20 2.38 -27.65 15.73
N LYS A 21 3.65 -27.83 16.10
CA LYS A 21 4.07 -27.99 17.50
C LYS A 21 3.73 -26.75 18.34
N ILE A 22 3.93 -25.56 17.81
CA ILE A 22 3.59 -24.31 18.51
C ILE A 22 2.06 -24.20 18.61
N ALA A 23 1.33 -24.50 17.55
CA ALA A 23 -0.14 -24.51 17.58
C ALA A 23 -0.70 -25.50 18.62
N ASP A 24 -0.04 -26.66 18.80
CA ASP A 24 -0.41 -27.61 19.85
C ASP A 24 -0.12 -27.06 21.26
N GLN A 25 0.89 -26.21 21.42
CA GLN A 25 1.12 -25.51 22.68
C GLN A 25 0.02 -24.50 22.95
N VAL A 26 -0.40 -23.72 21.95
CA VAL A 26 -1.55 -22.80 22.06
C VAL A 26 -2.80 -23.55 22.52
N LEU A 27 -3.10 -24.69 21.91
CA LEU A 27 -4.28 -25.47 22.25
C LEU A 27 -4.26 -26.06 23.67
N LYS A 28 -3.07 -26.28 24.25
CA LYS A 28 -2.95 -26.74 25.65
C LYS A 28 -3.41 -25.70 26.66
N TYR A 29 -3.35 -24.41 26.35
CA TYR A 29 -3.86 -23.33 27.20
C TYR A 29 -5.38 -23.15 27.12
N GLU A 30 -6.05 -23.83 26.17
CA GLU A 30 -7.50 -23.67 25.99
C GLU A 30 -8.32 -23.91 27.27
N PRO A 31 -8.11 -25.00 28.03
CA PRO A 31 -8.88 -25.23 29.27
C PRO A 31 -8.66 -24.15 30.33
N GLU A 32 -7.44 -23.60 30.40
CA GLU A 32 -7.11 -22.51 31.32
C GLU A 32 -7.86 -21.23 30.92
N MET A 33 -7.79 -20.82 29.66
CA MET A 33 -8.48 -19.61 29.17
C MET A 33 -9.99 -19.70 29.29
N GLN A 34 -10.57 -20.89 29.07
CA GLN A 34 -12.01 -21.14 29.24
C GLN A 34 -12.47 -21.04 30.68
N ALA A 35 -11.62 -21.35 31.64
CA ALA A 35 -11.94 -21.29 33.08
C ALA A 35 -11.97 -19.84 33.64
N LEU A 36 -11.31 -18.89 32.93
CA LEU A 36 -11.26 -17.49 33.35
C LEU A 36 -12.61 -16.81 33.15
N SER A 37 -12.97 -15.92 34.06
CA SER A 37 -14.04 -14.94 33.84
C SER A 37 -13.63 -13.92 32.76
N ASP A 38 -14.58 -13.13 32.28
CA ASP A 38 -14.31 -12.08 31.29
C ASP A 38 -13.31 -11.03 31.80
N ASP A 39 -13.41 -10.66 33.06
CA ASP A 39 -12.48 -9.71 33.68
C ASP A 39 -11.07 -10.29 33.84
N GLU A 40 -10.97 -11.57 34.22
CA GLU A 40 -9.68 -12.26 34.32
C GLU A 40 -9.04 -12.44 32.94
N LEU A 41 -9.83 -12.78 31.91
CA LEU A 41 -9.32 -12.91 30.54
C LEU A 41 -8.82 -11.57 29.99
N ARG A 42 -9.53 -10.48 30.30
CA ARG A 42 -9.11 -9.11 29.96
C ARG A 42 -7.81 -8.73 30.69
N ALA A 43 -7.69 -9.06 31.96
CA ALA A 43 -6.52 -8.76 32.77
C ALA A 43 -5.22 -9.46 32.28
N LYS A 44 -5.35 -10.52 31.45
CA LYS A 44 -4.20 -11.14 30.79
C LYS A 44 -3.39 -10.17 29.95
N THR A 45 -4.03 -9.19 29.32
CA THR A 45 -3.33 -8.15 28.53
C THR A 45 -2.35 -7.34 29.39
N ASP A 46 -2.78 -6.90 30.56
CA ASP A 46 -1.92 -6.16 31.50
C ASP A 46 -0.82 -7.05 32.09
N GLU A 47 -1.12 -8.32 32.38
CA GLU A 47 -0.14 -9.31 32.79
C GLU A 47 0.95 -9.49 31.73
N TYR A 48 0.58 -9.69 30.47
CA TYR A 48 1.55 -9.87 29.37
C TYR A 48 2.38 -8.61 29.14
N ARG A 49 1.79 -7.43 29.15
CA ARG A 49 2.52 -6.15 29.06
C ARG A 49 3.55 -6.00 30.17
N LYS A 50 3.21 -6.40 31.39
CA LYS A 50 4.13 -6.38 32.52
C LYS A 50 5.26 -7.37 32.32
N ARG A 51 5.00 -8.60 31.88
CA ARG A 51 6.03 -9.62 31.57
C ARG A 51 6.99 -9.14 30.51
N ILE A 52 6.49 -8.46 29.45
CA ILE A 52 7.35 -7.83 28.42
C ILE A 52 8.22 -6.73 29.06
N ALA A 53 7.66 -5.88 29.92
CA ALA A 53 8.44 -4.84 30.60
C ALA A 53 9.49 -5.43 31.56
N ASP A 54 9.25 -6.60 32.10
CA ASP A 54 10.18 -7.35 32.95
C ASP A 54 11.25 -8.13 32.13
N GLY A 55 11.18 -8.08 30.78
CA GLY A 55 12.22 -8.60 29.87
C GLY A 55 11.86 -9.89 29.13
N GLU A 56 10.62 -10.38 29.23
CA GLU A 56 10.14 -11.52 28.44
C GLU A 56 9.85 -11.08 27.01
N THR A 57 10.10 -11.93 26.03
CA THR A 57 9.87 -11.61 24.62
C THR A 57 8.42 -11.89 24.20
N VAL A 58 7.98 -11.25 23.14
CA VAL A 58 6.65 -11.55 22.54
C VAL A 58 6.57 -13.01 22.07
N ASP A 59 7.69 -13.59 21.62
CA ASP A 59 7.78 -14.99 21.19
C ASP A 59 7.52 -15.96 22.35
N ASP A 60 8.02 -15.65 23.55
CA ASP A 60 7.79 -16.45 24.74
C ASP A 60 6.32 -16.46 25.16
N LEU A 61 5.62 -15.32 24.93
CA LEU A 61 4.20 -15.16 25.25
C LEU A 61 3.26 -15.74 24.19
N LEU A 62 3.77 -16.07 22.99
CA LEU A 62 2.94 -16.44 21.85
C LEU A 62 1.90 -17.52 22.18
N PRO A 63 2.22 -18.67 22.83
CA PRO A 63 1.23 -19.70 23.07
C PRO A 63 0.06 -19.24 23.98
N GLU A 64 0.37 -18.51 25.05
CA GLU A 64 -0.64 -17.99 25.99
C GLU A 64 -1.46 -16.88 25.35
N ALA A 65 -0.81 -15.90 24.71
CA ALA A 65 -1.48 -14.76 24.10
C ALA A 65 -2.41 -15.20 22.95
N PHE A 66 -1.98 -16.16 22.12
CA PHE A 66 -2.85 -16.71 21.07
C PHE A 66 -4.03 -17.45 21.63
N ALA A 67 -3.85 -18.21 22.73
CA ALA A 67 -4.98 -18.88 23.40
C ALA A 67 -5.96 -17.86 23.99
N THR A 68 -5.45 -16.77 24.57
CA THR A 68 -6.26 -15.64 25.08
C THR A 68 -7.08 -14.99 23.97
N ALA A 69 -6.44 -14.63 22.84
CA ALA A 69 -7.14 -14.03 21.70
C ALA A 69 -8.17 -14.98 21.08
N ARG A 70 -7.85 -16.27 21.01
CA ARG A 70 -8.75 -17.31 20.51
C ARG A 70 -10.00 -17.48 21.37
N GLU A 71 -9.85 -17.48 22.70
CA GLU A 71 -10.97 -17.55 23.63
C GLU A 71 -11.81 -16.26 23.57
N ALA A 72 -11.16 -15.10 23.52
CA ALA A 72 -11.85 -13.81 23.37
C ALA A 72 -12.67 -13.78 22.07
N ALA A 73 -12.12 -14.24 20.94
CA ALA A 73 -12.86 -14.33 19.69
C ALA A 73 -14.11 -15.20 19.81
N TYR A 74 -14.00 -16.34 20.48
CA TYR A 74 -15.17 -17.19 20.74
C TYR A 74 -16.25 -16.50 21.59
N ARG A 75 -15.84 -15.80 22.66
CA ARG A 75 -16.81 -15.12 23.54
C ARG A 75 -17.50 -13.93 22.89
N VAL A 76 -16.75 -13.16 22.10
CA VAL A 76 -17.23 -11.87 21.56
C VAL A 76 -17.99 -12.05 20.26
N ILE A 77 -17.47 -12.85 19.32
CA ILE A 77 -18.06 -13.01 17.98
C ILE A 77 -18.53 -14.45 17.69
N ASN A 78 -18.45 -15.33 18.69
CA ASN A 78 -18.83 -16.75 18.59
C ASN A 78 -18.08 -17.52 17.48
N GLU A 79 -16.86 -17.08 17.15
CA GLU A 79 -15.98 -17.76 16.20
C GLU A 79 -14.68 -18.17 16.89
N LYS A 80 -14.34 -19.46 16.77
CA LYS A 80 -13.15 -20.02 17.40
C LYS A 80 -12.12 -20.44 16.35
N PRO A 81 -10.94 -19.81 16.28
CA PRO A 81 -9.92 -20.18 15.31
C PRO A 81 -9.54 -21.67 15.35
N TYR A 82 -9.49 -22.31 14.19
CA TYR A 82 -9.05 -23.68 14.04
C TYR A 82 -7.52 -23.80 14.13
N LYS A 83 -7.00 -25.01 14.37
CA LYS A 83 -5.56 -25.27 14.45
C LYS A 83 -4.80 -24.76 13.22
N VAL A 84 -5.32 -24.94 12.02
CA VAL A 84 -4.69 -24.46 10.78
C VAL A 84 -4.64 -22.92 10.73
N GLN A 85 -5.64 -22.23 11.29
CA GLN A 85 -5.65 -20.77 11.40
C GLN A 85 -4.63 -20.29 12.43
N ILE A 86 -4.46 -21.02 13.54
CA ILE A 86 -3.39 -20.73 14.52
C ILE A 86 -2.03 -20.84 13.82
N MET A 87 -1.79 -21.91 13.04
CA MET A 87 -0.55 -22.08 12.27
C MET A 87 -0.31 -20.94 11.29
N GLY A 88 -1.33 -20.51 10.54
CA GLY A 88 -1.25 -19.35 9.64
C GLY A 88 -0.92 -18.06 10.39
N SER A 89 -1.50 -17.85 11.56
CA SER A 89 -1.21 -16.69 12.41
C SER A 89 0.23 -16.70 12.96
N ILE A 90 0.76 -17.87 13.31
CA ILE A 90 2.16 -18.02 13.73
C ILE A 90 3.12 -17.70 12.57
N ALA A 91 2.80 -18.15 11.35
CA ALA A 91 3.58 -17.81 10.16
C ALA A 91 3.62 -16.29 9.92
N MET A 92 2.48 -15.61 10.00
CA MET A 92 2.41 -14.14 9.89
C MET A 92 3.24 -13.44 10.98
N HIS A 93 3.21 -13.92 12.23
CA HIS A 93 4.03 -13.37 13.30
C HIS A 93 5.52 -13.50 13.02
N LYS A 94 5.94 -14.57 12.35
CA LYS A 94 7.34 -14.78 11.93
C LYS A 94 7.76 -13.94 10.72
N GLY A 95 6.83 -13.21 10.12
CA GLY A 95 7.06 -12.41 8.91
C GLY A 95 6.91 -13.16 7.61
N ASP A 96 6.33 -14.36 7.66
CA ASP A 96 6.06 -15.18 6.48
C ASP A 96 4.72 -14.81 5.82
N ILE A 97 4.54 -15.26 4.58
CA ILE A 97 3.29 -15.13 3.85
C ILE A 97 2.40 -16.36 4.10
N SER A 98 1.23 -16.12 4.66
CA SER A 98 0.23 -17.15 4.91
C SER A 98 -0.82 -17.14 3.80
N GLU A 99 -0.72 -18.09 2.86
CA GLU A 99 -1.73 -18.25 1.80
C GLU A 99 -2.98 -18.96 2.33
N MET A 100 -4.11 -18.29 2.22
CA MET A 100 -5.43 -18.83 2.60
C MET A 100 -6.45 -18.52 1.52
N LYS A 101 -7.29 -19.49 1.17
CA LYS A 101 -8.35 -19.32 0.17
C LYS A 101 -9.48 -18.43 0.70
N THR A 102 -10.25 -17.90 -0.23
CA THR A 102 -11.45 -17.12 0.11
C THR A 102 -12.41 -17.99 0.96
N GLY A 103 -12.90 -17.42 2.06
CA GLY A 103 -13.80 -18.12 2.99
C GLY A 103 -13.10 -18.95 4.07
N GLU A 104 -11.78 -19.06 4.09
CA GLU A 104 -11.04 -19.80 5.14
C GLU A 104 -10.79 -18.98 6.42
N GLY A 105 -11.32 -17.77 6.51
CA GLY A 105 -11.26 -16.94 7.72
C GLY A 105 -9.94 -16.19 7.92
N LYS A 106 -9.35 -15.64 6.84
CA LYS A 106 -8.12 -14.83 6.90
C LYS A 106 -8.18 -13.72 7.95
N THR A 107 -9.28 -12.98 7.99
CA THR A 107 -9.48 -11.85 8.91
C THR A 107 -9.41 -12.31 10.38
N LEU A 108 -10.07 -13.44 10.70
CA LEU A 108 -10.02 -14.04 12.04
C LEU A 108 -8.63 -14.58 12.36
N THR A 109 -7.96 -15.21 11.39
CA THR A 109 -6.59 -15.71 11.54
C THR A 109 -5.62 -14.61 11.94
N ALA A 110 -5.71 -13.44 11.33
CA ALA A 110 -4.85 -12.30 11.62
C ALA A 110 -4.98 -11.79 13.07
N THR A 111 -6.13 -12.00 13.71
CA THR A 111 -6.39 -11.42 15.05
C THR A 111 -5.40 -11.84 16.12
N MET A 112 -4.97 -13.10 16.12
CA MET A 112 -4.01 -13.62 17.12
C MET A 112 -2.64 -12.99 16.95
N CYS A 113 -2.15 -12.88 15.72
CA CYS A 113 -0.88 -12.22 15.40
C CYS A 113 -0.92 -10.72 15.75
N VAL A 114 -2.00 -10.04 15.38
CA VAL A 114 -2.21 -8.61 15.68
C VAL A 114 -2.25 -8.37 17.19
N TYR A 115 -3.00 -9.18 17.94
CA TYR A 115 -3.09 -9.08 19.40
C TYR A 115 -1.72 -9.23 20.06
N LEU A 116 -0.98 -10.30 19.75
CA LEU A 116 0.34 -10.56 20.32
C LEU A 116 1.29 -9.38 20.09
N ASN A 117 1.39 -8.90 18.86
CA ASN A 117 2.33 -7.81 18.53
C ASN A 117 1.89 -6.46 19.10
N ALA A 118 0.59 -6.25 19.34
CA ALA A 118 0.08 -5.05 19.99
C ALA A 118 0.46 -4.97 21.47
N LEU A 119 0.74 -6.10 22.15
CA LEU A 119 1.20 -6.14 23.53
C LEU A 119 2.51 -5.39 23.76
N ALA A 120 3.37 -5.30 22.72
CA ALA A 120 4.62 -4.55 22.79
C ALA A 120 4.42 -3.03 22.96
N GLY A 121 3.20 -2.50 22.81
CA GLY A 121 2.89 -1.08 22.97
C GLY A 121 3.48 -0.18 21.86
N GLN A 122 4.05 -0.74 20.80
CA GLN A 122 4.68 0.00 19.69
C GLN A 122 3.76 0.17 18.50
N GLY A 123 2.59 -0.45 18.53
CA GLY A 123 1.54 -0.35 17.55
C GLY A 123 1.64 -1.32 16.37
N VAL A 124 0.47 -1.78 15.95
CA VAL A 124 0.31 -2.68 14.80
C VAL A 124 -0.54 -2.00 13.75
N HIS A 125 -0.09 -2.04 12.50
CA HIS A 125 -0.86 -1.60 11.34
C HIS A 125 -1.50 -2.81 10.66
N VAL A 126 -2.82 -2.76 10.45
CA VAL A 126 -3.54 -3.74 9.62
C VAL A 126 -3.91 -3.05 8.31
N ILE A 127 -3.31 -3.52 7.23
CA ILE A 127 -3.37 -2.88 5.91
C ILE A 127 -4.29 -3.67 5.01
N THR A 128 -5.28 -2.99 4.44
CA THR A 128 -6.26 -3.55 3.50
C THR A 128 -6.23 -2.78 2.18
N VAL A 129 -6.83 -3.35 1.14
CA VAL A 129 -6.84 -2.75 -0.21
C VAL A 129 -7.80 -1.55 -0.34
N ASN A 130 -8.75 -1.38 0.56
CA ASN A 130 -9.69 -0.25 0.51
C ASN A 130 -10.24 0.12 1.89
N GLU A 131 -10.75 1.35 2.00
CA GLU A 131 -11.27 1.91 3.26
C GLU A 131 -12.52 1.19 3.79
N TYR A 132 -13.34 0.62 2.91
CA TYR A 132 -14.51 -0.15 3.33
C TYR A 132 -14.08 -1.39 4.12
N LEU A 133 -13.11 -2.13 3.62
CA LEU A 133 -12.57 -3.30 4.32
C LEU A 133 -11.88 -2.89 5.63
N ALA A 134 -11.08 -1.83 5.61
CA ALA A 134 -10.45 -1.31 6.82
C ALA A 134 -11.49 -0.98 7.91
N GLY A 135 -12.55 -0.27 7.57
CA GLY A 135 -13.63 0.07 8.50
C GLY A 135 -14.44 -1.14 8.96
N ARG A 136 -14.80 -2.05 8.03
CA ARG A 136 -15.54 -3.28 8.34
C ARG A 136 -14.76 -4.17 9.31
N ASP A 137 -13.50 -4.42 9.00
CA ASP A 137 -12.68 -5.35 9.78
C ASP A 137 -12.28 -4.75 11.13
N ALA A 138 -12.06 -3.44 11.20
CA ALA A 138 -11.86 -2.73 12.46
C ALA A 138 -13.11 -2.73 13.35
N ALA A 139 -14.30 -2.66 12.75
CA ALA A 139 -15.55 -2.77 13.51
C ALA A 139 -15.71 -4.18 14.06
N TRP A 140 -15.57 -5.19 13.23
CA TRP A 140 -15.84 -6.59 13.59
C TRP A 140 -14.71 -7.19 14.46
N MET A 141 -13.48 -7.25 13.99
CA MET A 141 -12.35 -7.81 14.77
C MET A 141 -11.96 -6.88 15.93
N GLY A 142 -12.22 -5.60 15.81
CA GLY A 142 -11.99 -4.62 16.86
C GLY A 142 -12.77 -4.90 18.14
N GLU A 143 -13.90 -5.60 18.07
CA GLU A 143 -14.63 -6.02 19.27
C GLU A 143 -13.79 -6.97 20.15
N ILE A 144 -13.04 -7.89 19.53
CA ILE A 144 -12.13 -8.82 20.22
C ILE A 144 -11.02 -8.05 20.94
N TYR A 145 -10.39 -7.11 20.24
CA TYR A 145 -9.28 -6.33 20.80
C TYR A 145 -9.74 -5.42 21.92
N ARG A 146 -10.88 -4.73 21.75
CA ARG A 146 -11.47 -3.88 22.81
C ARG A 146 -11.90 -4.68 24.02
N PHE A 147 -12.44 -5.90 23.81
CA PHE A 147 -12.75 -6.82 24.90
C PHE A 147 -11.49 -7.14 25.71
N LEU A 148 -10.35 -7.33 25.04
CA LEU A 148 -9.05 -7.58 25.69
C LEU A 148 -8.35 -6.29 26.18
N GLY A 149 -8.99 -5.13 26.12
CA GLY A 149 -8.46 -3.87 26.66
C GLY A 149 -7.54 -3.09 25.72
N LEU A 150 -7.45 -3.47 24.44
CA LEU A 150 -6.67 -2.74 23.44
C LEU A 150 -7.50 -1.68 22.73
N THR A 151 -6.82 -0.62 22.27
CA THR A 151 -7.40 0.45 21.48
C THR A 151 -7.30 0.17 19.98
N VAL A 152 -8.36 0.52 19.24
CA VAL A 152 -8.45 0.29 17.78
C VAL A 152 -8.85 1.57 17.08
N GLY A 153 -8.00 2.04 16.18
CA GLY A 153 -8.23 3.17 15.30
C GLY A 153 -8.43 2.75 13.84
N VAL A 154 -9.13 3.59 13.09
CA VAL A 154 -9.26 3.47 11.63
C VAL A 154 -8.76 4.75 11.02
N ASN A 155 -7.78 4.64 10.12
CA ASN A 155 -7.26 5.77 9.38
C ASN A 155 -7.80 5.74 7.95
N THR A 156 -8.50 6.79 7.58
CA THR A 156 -9.09 6.99 6.25
C THR A 156 -8.69 8.35 5.67
N ARG A 157 -8.92 8.51 4.37
CA ARG A 157 -8.55 9.71 3.62
C ARG A 157 -9.19 11.00 4.18
N ASP A 158 -10.42 10.90 4.64
CA ASP A 158 -11.21 12.08 5.04
C ASP A 158 -10.85 12.63 6.43
N LEU A 159 -10.02 11.90 7.19
CA LEU A 159 -9.59 12.31 8.52
C LEU A 159 -8.65 13.51 8.46
N LYS A 160 -8.87 14.46 9.39
CA LYS A 160 -7.94 15.59 9.61
C LYS A 160 -6.66 15.11 10.31
N PRO A 161 -5.55 15.86 10.22
CA PRO A 161 -4.28 15.46 10.83
C PRO A 161 -4.36 15.07 12.30
N ARG A 162 -5.19 15.76 13.09
CA ARG A 162 -5.40 15.42 14.50
C ARG A 162 -6.09 14.06 14.66
N GLU A 163 -7.13 13.82 13.90
CA GLU A 163 -7.90 12.55 13.93
C GLU A 163 -7.03 11.38 13.45
N LYS A 164 -6.19 11.62 12.43
CA LYS A 164 -5.19 10.63 11.98
C LYS A 164 -4.19 10.32 13.09
N ARG A 165 -3.70 11.33 13.81
CA ARG A 165 -2.78 11.14 14.94
C ARG A 165 -3.43 10.31 16.04
N ASP A 166 -4.69 10.59 16.36
CA ASP A 166 -5.45 9.83 17.35
C ASP A 166 -5.65 8.37 16.89
N ALA A 167 -5.91 8.13 15.60
CA ALA A 167 -6.02 6.78 15.03
C ALA A 167 -4.68 6.03 15.06
N TYR A 168 -3.57 6.69 14.74
CA TYR A 168 -2.23 6.08 14.84
C TYR A 168 -1.76 5.87 16.27
N ALA A 169 -2.26 6.62 17.23
CA ALA A 169 -1.95 6.45 18.65
C ALA A 169 -2.58 5.20 19.28
N CYS A 170 -3.57 4.60 18.61
CA CYS A 170 -4.19 3.34 19.06
C CYS A 170 -3.20 2.17 19.01
N ASP A 171 -3.40 1.15 19.82
CA ASP A 171 -2.59 -0.09 19.81
C ASP A 171 -2.62 -0.75 18.43
N ILE A 172 -3.78 -0.71 17.77
CA ILE A 172 -4.01 -1.29 16.44
C ILE A 172 -4.63 -0.24 15.54
N THR A 173 -4.06 -0.04 14.35
CA THR A 173 -4.56 0.92 13.36
C THR A 173 -4.89 0.20 12.06
N TYR A 174 -6.15 0.21 11.66
CA TYR A 174 -6.60 -0.24 10.35
C TYR A 174 -6.50 0.89 9.35
N THR A 175 -5.92 0.63 8.18
CA THR A 175 -5.73 1.63 7.12
C THR A 175 -5.58 0.97 5.76
N THR A 176 -5.52 1.78 4.70
CA THR A 176 -5.13 1.30 3.38
C THR A 176 -3.64 1.54 3.11
N ASN A 177 -3.07 0.74 2.20
CA ASN A 177 -1.70 0.93 1.72
C ASN A 177 -1.46 2.37 1.22
N SER A 178 -2.41 2.91 0.44
CA SER A 178 -2.30 4.26 -0.11
C SER A 178 -2.29 5.33 0.98
N GLU A 179 -3.22 5.28 1.95
CA GLU A 179 -3.27 6.28 3.03
C GLU A 179 -2.04 6.22 3.92
N LEU A 180 -1.58 5.01 4.28
CA LEU A 180 -0.35 4.85 5.04
C LEU A 180 0.85 5.46 4.29
N GLY A 181 0.96 5.18 2.99
CA GLY A 181 2.03 5.72 2.17
C GLY A 181 1.97 7.23 2.01
N PHE A 182 0.77 7.82 1.81
CA PHE A 182 0.62 9.26 1.74
C PHE A 182 0.86 9.95 3.09
N ASP A 183 0.45 9.34 4.20
CA ASP A 183 0.74 9.88 5.54
C ASP A 183 2.25 9.84 5.82
N TYR A 184 2.94 8.75 5.44
CA TYR A 184 4.40 8.67 5.52
C TYR A 184 5.09 9.77 4.71
N LEU A 185 4.64 10.02 3.47
CA LEU A 185 5.19 11.10 2.65
C LEU A 185 4.92 12.48 3.27
N ARG A 186 3.72 12.72 3.77
CA ARG A 186 3.36 13.97 4.45
C ARG A 186 4.22 14.22 5.69
N ASP A 187 4.42 13.20 6.51
CA ASP A 187 5.24 13.29 7.72
C ASP A 187 6.71 13.57 7.43
N ASN A 188 7.21 13.17 6.25
CA ASN A 188 8.57 13.51 5.80
C ASN A 188 8.69 14.93 5.19
N MET A 189 7.57 15.65 5.03
CA MET A 189 7.54 17.01 4.50
C MET A 189 7.33 18.06 5.58
N VAL A 190 6.94 17.69 6.79
CA VAL A 190 6.75 18.63 7.90
C VAL A 190 8.09 19.08 8.45
N THR A 191 8.14 20.31 8.99
CA THR A 191 9.34 20.91 9.58
C THR A 191 9.47 20.62 11.07
N GLU A 192 8.35 20.45 11.75
CA GLU A 192 8.29 20.19 13.18
C GLU A 192 7.84 18.73 13.45
N VAL A 193 8.45 18.09 14.44
CA VAL A 193 8.16 16.69 14.79
C VAL A 193 6.71 16.53 15.29
N GLU A 194 6.20 17.54 15.97
CA GLU A 194 4.84 17.59 16.51
C GLU A 194 3.77 17.60 15.42
N ASP A 195 4.12 17.97 14.20
CA ASP A 195 3.19 17.97 13.06
C ASP A 195 3.05 16.59 12.42
N ARG A 196 3.90 15.62 12.75
CA ARG A 196 3.77 14.25 12.30
C ARG A 196 2.49 13.61 12.84
N VAL A 197 1.85 12.80 12.01
CA VAL A 197 0.65 12.05 12.39
C VAL A 197 0.95 10.60 12.74
N MET A 198 1.96 10.02 12.14
CA MET A 198 2.35 8.63 12.35
C MET A 198 3.25 8.47 13.57
N ARG A 199 3.11 7.35 14.23
CA ARG A 199 4.11 6.84 15.18
C ARG A 199 5.15 5.98 14.46
N GLY A 200 6.10 5.39 15.21
CA GLY A 200 7.06 4.43 14.67
C GLY A 200 6.41 3.23 13.99
N LEU A 201 7.12 2.63 13.05
CA LEU A 201 6.72 1.43 12.31
C LEU A 201 7.28 0.21 13.03
N HIS A 202 6.43 -0.55 13.72
CA HIS A 202 6.80 -1.76 14.47
C HIS A 202 6.38 -3.03 13.70
N MET A 203 5.09 -3.20 13.45
CA MET A 203 4.51 -4.37 12.80
C MET A 203 3.43 -3.95 11.81
N ALA A 204 3.41 -4.61 10.66
CA ALA A 204 2.30 -4.51 9.70
C ALA A 204 1.81 -5.90 9.32
N VAL A 205 0.49 -6.09 9.35
CA VAL A 205 -0.19 -7.24 8.77
C VAL A 205 -0.90 -6.76 7.52
N ILE A 206 -0.56 -7.34 6.37
CA ILE A 206 -1.02 -6.90 5.06
C ILE A 206 -1.97 -7.96 4.50
N ASP A 207 -3.24 -7.59 4.29
CA ASP A 207 -4.20 -8.42 3.58
C ASP A 207 -4.03 -8.23 2.06
N GLU A 208 -4.24 -9.31 1.29
CA GLU A 208 -4.06 -9.32 -0.17
C GLU A 208 -2.66 -8.77 -0.59
N VAL A 209 -1.63 -9.34 0.00
CA VAL A 209 -0.24 -8.90 -0.13
C VAL A 209 0.27 -8.87 -1.58
N ASP A 210 -0.22 -9.75 -2.44
CA ASP A 210 0.07 -9.79 -3.87
C ASP A 210 -0.44 -8.52 -4.58
N SER A 211 -1.67 -8.11 -4.29
CA SER A 211 -2.20 -6.84 -4.81
C SER A 211 -1.40 -5.65 -4.29
N VAL A 212 -1.18 -5.57 -2.98
CA VAL A 212 -0.53 -4.42 -2.34
C VAL A 212 0.95 -4.29 -2.72
N LEU A 213 1.72 -5.39 -2.66
CA LEU A 213 3.18 -5.34 -2.82
C LEU A 213 3.66 -5.62 -4.26
N ILE A 214 2.79 -6.11 -5.15
CA ILE A 214 3.17 -6.39 -6.54
C ILE A 214 2.38 -5.50 -7.49
N ASP A 215 1.06 -5.60 -7.51
CA ASP A 215 0.25 -4.94 -8.55
C ASP A 215 0.22 -3.42 -8.36
N GLU A 216 -0.10 -2.94 -7.16
CA GLU A 216 -0.18 -1.51 -6.86
C GLU A 216 1.18 -0.85 -6.62
N SER A 217 2.20 -1.63 -6.26
CA SER A 217 3.55 -1.10 -5.96
C SER A 217 4.23 -0.44 -7.15
N ARG A 218 3.76 -0.70 -8.37
CA ARG A 218 4.28 -0.08 -9.61
C ARG A 218 3.87 1.37 -9.77
N THR A 219 2.82 1.80 -9.07
CA THR A 219 2.33 3.18 -9.17
C THR A 219 2.97 4.01 -8.06
N PRO A 220 3.83 4.99 -8.39
CA PRO A 220 4.46 5.82 -7.37
C PRO A 220 3.42 6.70 -6.69
N LEU A 221 3.52 6.84 -5.37
CA LEU A 221 2.75 7.82 -4.61
C LEU A 221 3.41 9.19 -4.78
N ILE A 222 2.69 10.15 -5.35
CA ILE A 222 3.23 11.49 -5.65
C ILE A 222 2.39 12.54 -4.91
N ILE A 223 3.04 13.37 -4.08
CA ILE A 223 2.46 14.60 -3.55
C ILE A 223 3.00 15.75 -4.37
N SER A 224 2.16 16.38 -5.20
CA SER A 224 2.53 17.56 -5.94
C SER A 224 2.01 18.82 -5.24
N GLY A 225 2.94 19.65 -4.74
CA GLY A 225 2.61 20.98 -4.23
C GLY A 225 2.56 21.98 -5.38
N GLY A 226 1.37 22.30 -5.86
CA GLY A 226 1.19 23.28 -6.92
C GLY A 226 1.54 24.69 -6.46
N LYS A 227 2.75 25.17 -6.70
CA LYS A 227 2.99 26.63 -6.69
C LYS A 227 2.37 27.21 -7.95
N LYS A 228 1.50 28.23 -7.78
CA LYS A 228 0.80 28.97 -8.84
C LYS A 228 1.68 29.62 -9.95
N GLN A 229 3.01 29.49 -9.87
CA GLN A 229 3.95 30.05 -10.87
C GLN A 229 4.09 29.18 -12.12
N THR A 230 3.69 27.91 -12.08
CA THR A 230 3.83 26.99 -13.22
C THR A 230 2.73 27.09 -14.27
N ALA A 231 1.60 27.72 -13.97
CA ALA A 231 0.47 27.85 -14.90
C ALA A 231 0.89 28.48 -16.25
N ASN A 232 1.83 29.40 -16.25
CA ASN A 232 2.31 30.07 -17.47
C ASN A 232 3.15 29.15 -18.34
N LEU A 233 3.99 28.28 -17.75
CA LEU A 233 4.81 27.31 -18.50
C LEU A 233 3.96 26.22 -19.16
N TYR A 234 2.90 25.73 -18.50
CA TYR A 234 1.95 24.80 -19.11
C TYR A 234 1.30 25.39 -20.36
N ILE A 235 0.79 26.63 -20.27
CA ILE A 235 0.14 27.30 -21.40
C ILE A 235 1.14 27.56 -22.53
N GLN A 236 2.36 27.97 -22.22
CA GLN A 236 3.38 28.22 -23.22
C GLN A 236 3.83 26.93 -23.91
N SER A 237 4.05 25.86 -23.13
CA SER A 237 4.41 24.55 -23.66
C SER A 237 3.32 23.94 -24.52
N ASP A 238 2.04 24.06 -24.12
CA ASP A 238 0.90 23.62 -24.93
C ASP A 238 0.81 24.39 -26.26
N ARG A 239 1.00 25.72 -26.21
CA ARG A 239 1.06 26.54 -27.44
C ARG A 239 2.21 26.12 -28.36
N PHE A 240 3.40 25.89 -27.80
CA PHE A 240 4.55 25.44 -28.54
C PHE A 240 4.29 24.09 -29.23
N VAL A 241 3.84 23.11 -28.48
CA VAL A 241 3.61 21.74 -28.98
C VAL A 241 2.60 21.73 -30.13
N LYS A 242 1.55 22.56 -30.09
CA LYS A 242 0.58 22.71 -31.17
C LYS A 242 1.15 23.30 -32.47
N THR A 243 2.38 23.83 -32.46
CA THR A 243 3.08 24.33 -33.66
C THR A 243 3.96 23.29 -34.32
N LEU A 244 4.12 22.13 -33.68
CA LEU A 244 5.01 21.06 -34.16
C LEU A 244 4.40 20.31 -35.36
N ILE A 245 5.28 19.86 -36.23
CA ILE A 245 4.95 19.07 -37.42
C ILE A 245 4.93 17.60 -37.02
N ALA A 246 3.87 16.89 -37.44
CA ALA A 246 3.69 15.48 -37.17
C ALA A 246 4.83 14.63 -37.77
N PRO A 247 5.19 13.52 -37.13
CA PRO A 247 6.24 12.64 -37.64
C PRO A 247 5.80 11.87 -38.90
N GLU A 248 6.72 11.69 -39.83
CA GLU A 248 6.60 10.78 -40.95
C GLU A 248 7.59 9.62 -40.77
N TYR A 249 7.13 8.38 -40.99
CA TYR A 249 7.92 7.18 -40.78
C TYR A 249 8.06 6.40 -42.08
N GLU A 250 9.26 5.84 -42.30
CA GLU A 250 9.47 4.76 -43.26
C GLU A 250 9.42 3.43 -42.52
N THR A 251 8.71 2.47 -43.08
CA THR A 251 8.62 1.12 -42.51
C THR A 251 9.46 0.18 -43.35
N ASP A 252 10.48 -0.43 -42.76
CA ASP A 252 11.26 -1.47 -43.41
C ASP A 252 10.35 -2.66 -43.74
N LYS A 253 10.41 -3.12 -44.98
CA LYS A 253 9.55 -4.19 -45.52
C LYS A 253 9.85 -5.56 -44.93
N PHE A 254 11.03 -5.76 -44.35
CA PHE A 254 11.50 -7.06 -43.85
C PHE A 254 11.45 -7.13 -42.31
N THR A 255 11.85 -6.05 -41.62
CA THR A 255 11.91 -6.01 -40.16
C THR A 255 10.65 -5.42 -39.54
N HIS A 256 9.79 -4.74 -40.32
CA HIS A 256 8.64 -3.95 -39.87
C HIS A 256 9.02 -2.84 -38.86
N GLU A 257 10.29 -2.47 -38.80
CA GLU A 257 10.73 -1.36 -37.97
C GLU A 257 10.37 -0.01 -38.62
N LYS A 258 9.85 0.92 -37.81
CA LYS A 258 9.53 2.28 -38.23
C LYS A 258 10.73 3.18 -37.92
N THR A 259 11.26 3.87 -38.94
CA THR A 259 12.32 4.87 -38.79
C THR A 259 11.75 6.25 -39.07
N LEU A 260 11.97 7.21 -38.17
CA LEU A 260 11.55 8.59 -38.37
C LEU A 260 12.30 9.22 -39.54
N ILE A 261 11.57 9.71 -40.56
CA ILE A 261 12.15 10.40 -41.74
C ILE A 261 12.10 11.90 -41.51
N SER A 262 10.99 12.42 -41.06
CA SER A 262 10.78 13.86 -40.84
C SER A 262 9.75 14.08 -39.72
N GLY A 263 9.77 15.28 -39.15
CA GLY A 263 8.85 15.69 -38.09
C GLY A 263 9.59 16.21 -36.85
N ASP A 264 8.84 16.92 -36.02
CA ASP A 264 9.42 17.62 -34.89
C ASP A 264 9.41 16.78 -33.58
N TYR A 265 8.79 15.61 -33.63
CA TYR A 265 8.74 14.68 -32.50
C TYR A 265 8.67 13.24 -33.00
N ASP A 266 9.03 12.31 -32.13
CA ASP A 266 8.95 10.87 -32.37
C ASP A 266 8.02 10.22 -31.37
N ILE A 267 7.22 9.24 -31.83
CA ILE A 267 6.28 8.47 -31.00
C ILE A 267 6.61 7.00 -31.08
N ASP A 268 6.96 6.40 -29.97
CA ASP A 268 6.99 4.94 -29.83
C ASP A 268 5.60 4.45 -29.38
N GLU A 269 4.84 3.90 -30.31
CA GLU A 269 3.49 3.39 -30.03
C GLU A 269 3.48 2.20 -29.04
N LYS A 270 4.58 1.42 -28.96
CA LYS A 270 4.67 0.24 -28.08
C LYS A 270 4.88 0.66 -26.61
N THR A 271 5.79 1.60 -26.40
CA THR A 271 6.11 2.09 -25.05
C THR A 271 5.28 3.30 -24.67
N ARG A 272 4.50 3.86 -25.61
CA ARG A 272 3.71 5.10 -25.44
C ARG A 272 4.58 6.28 -24.99
N GLN A 273 5.83 6.30 -25.44
CA GLN A 273 6.74 7.39 -25.20
C GLN A 273 6.72 8.37 -26.38
N ILE A 274 6.89 9.64 -26.07
CA ILE A 274 6.96 10.72 -27.05
C ILE A 274 8.11 11.65 -26.68
N MET A 275 8.93 12.00 -27.65
CA MET A 275 10.09 12.88 -27.46
C MET A 275 10.23 13.85 -28.65
N LEU A 276 10.84 15.01 -28.41
CA LEU A 276 11.21 15.91 -29.50
C LEU A 276 12.30 15.27 -30.36
N SER A 277 12.21 15.44 -31.68
CA SER A 277 13.32 15.20 -32.62
C SER A 277 14.37 16.32 -32.52
N GLU A 278 15.49 16.18 -33.19
CA GLU A 278 16.49 17.28 -33.27
C GLU A 278 15.89 18.57 -33.81
N ASP A 279 15.05 18.47 -34.85
CA ASP A 279 14.34 19.63 -35.41
C ASP A 279 13.36 20.24 -34.40
N GLY A 280 12.65 19.41 -33.61
CA GLY A 280 11.76 19.84 -32.55
C GLY A 280 12.51 20.54 -31.42
N VAL A 281 13.70 20.06 -31.05
CA VAL A 281 14.56 20.71 -30.04
C VAL A 281 14.98 22.09 -30.52
N HIS A 282 15.47 22.21 -31.77
CA HIS A 282 15.84 23.52 -32.32
C HIS A 282 14.66 24.50 -32.41
N LYS A 283 13.47 24.00 -32.72
CA LYS A 283 12.25 24.83 -32.68
C LYS A 283 11.89 25.29 -31.25
N ALA A 284 12.06 24.40 -30.26
CA ALA A 284 11.83 24.74 -28.84
C ALA A 284 12.81 25.83 -28.39
N GLU A 285 14.10 25.67 -28.69
CA GLU A 285 15.14 26.67 -28.37
C GLU A 285 14.83 28.05 -28.96
N LYS A 286 14.39 28.07 -30.19
CA LYS A 286 13.98 29.31 -30.89
C LYS A 286 12.71 29.91 -30.28
N PHE A 287 11.71 29.08 -29.99
CA PHE A 287 10.42 29.54 -29.44
C PHE A 287 10.58 30.14 -28.04
N PHE A 288 11.35 29.46 -27.18
CA PHE A 288 11.58 29.89 -25.80
C PHE A 288 12.76 30.86 -25.68
N LYS A 289 13.48 31.16 -26.78
CA LYS A 289 14.63 32.07 -26.85
C LYS A 289 15.78 31.63 -25.91
N ILE A 290 16.07 30.37 -25.88
CA ILE A 290 17.13 29.73 -25.10
C ILE A 290 18.19 29.14 -26.04
N LYS A 291 19.42 28.89 -25.54
CA LYS A 291 20.52 28.39 -26.34
C LYS A 291 20.61 26.88 -26.38
N ASN A 292 20.25 26.24 -25.28
CA ASN A 292 20.28 24.78 -25.16
C ASN A 292 19.12 24.35 -24.27
N LEU A 293 18.21 23.55 -24.81
CA LEU A 293 17.01 23.07 -24.12
C LEU A 293 17.37 22.16 -22.94
N TYR A 294 18.43 21.39 -23.04
CA TYR A 294 18.82 20.38 -22.05
C TYR A 294 19.79 20.88 -20.97
N ASP A 295 20.03 22.19 -20.88
CA ASP A 295 20.76 22.74 -19.74
C ASP A 295 20.00 22.54 -18.43
N ILE A 296 20.74 22.39 -17.32
CA ILE A 296 20.18 22.16 -15.97
C ILE A 296 19.15 23.23 -15.60
N GLU A 297 19.36 24.46 -16.02
CA GLU A 297 18.46 25.59 -15.75
C GLU A 297 17.09 25.43 -16.43
N HIS A 298 17.00 24.62 -17.49
CA HIS A 298 15.79 24.42 -18.29
C HIS A 298 15.07 23.09 -18.02
N THR A 299 15.47 22.34 -16.99
CA THR A 299 14.87 21.04 -16.63
C THR A 299 13.36 21.13 -16.43
N GLN A 300 12.87 22.19 -15.81
CA GLN A 300 11.44 22.41 -15.65
C GLN A 300 10.71 22.65 -16.98
N LEU A 301 11.33 23.40 -17.89
CA LEU A 301 10.79 23.65 -19.22
C LEU A 301 10.69 22.35 -20.02
N VAL A 302 11.76 21.54 -20.03
CA VAL A 302 11.78 20.22 -20.67
C VAL A 302 10.63 19.35 -20.14
N HIS A 303 10.46 19.33 -18.82
CA HIS A 303 9.36 18.60 -18.21
C HIS A 303 7.99 19.08 -18.72
N HIS A 304 7.73 20.38 -18.76
CA HIS A 304 6.46 20.93 -19.24
C HIS A 304 6.21 20.68 -20.73
N ILE A 305 7.25 20.74 -21.56
CA ILE A 305 7.16 20.38 -22.99
C ILE A 305 6.78 18.90 -23.12
N ASN A 306 7.44 18.00 -22.40
CA ASN A 306 7.14 16.57 -22.44
C ASN A 306 5.72 16.26 -21.97
N GLN A 307 5.24 16.93 -20.92
CA GLN A 307 3.84 16.79 -20.48
C GLN A 307 2.85 17.32 -21.54
N ALA A 308 3.16 18.44 -22.19
CA ALA A 308 2.34 18.98 -23.25
C ALA A 308 2.30 18.07 -24.49
N LEU A 309 3.43 17.48 -24.87
CA LEU A 309 3.50 16.46 -25.94
C LEU A 309 2.61 15.26 -25.62
N LYS A 310 2.76 14.72 -24.40
CA LYS A 310 1.98 13.58 -23.94
C LYS A 310 0.48 13.88 -23.93
N ALA A 311 0.10 15.05 -23.41
CA ALA A 311 -1.30 15.47 -23.33
C ALA A 311 -1.96 15.67 -24.71
N ASN A 312 -1.22 16.18 -25.72
CA ASN A 312 -1.77 16.46 -27.04
C ASN A 312 -1.73 15.26 -28.00
N TYR A 313 -0.80 14.32 -27.84
CA TYR A 313 -0.57 13.28 -28.86
C TYR A 313 -0.69 11.84 -28.34
N ILE A 314 -0.66 11.63 -27.01
CA ILE A 314 -0.75 10.28 -26.40
C ILE A 314 -2.07 10.11 -25.61
N MET A 315 -2.47 11.15 -24.85
CA MET A 315 -3.65 11.08 -23.98
C MET A 315 -4.91 11.32 -24.79
N MET A 316 -5.73 10.29 -24.96
CA MET A 316 -7.00 10.37 -25.69
C MET A 316 -8.17 10.47 -24.75
N ARG A 317 -9.08 11.39 -25.05
CA ARG A 317 -10.36 11.49 -24.35
C ARG A 317 -11.15 10.19 -24.52
N GLU A 318 -11.88 9.79 -23.47
CA GLU A 318 -12.66 8.53 -23.36
C GLU A 318 -11.80 7.25 -23.32
N VAL A 319 -10.47 7.38 -23.30
CA VAL A 319 -9.53 6.28 -23.15
C VAL A 319 -8.68 6.47 -21.89
N GLU A 320 -7.89 7.54 -21.82
CA GLU A 320 -7.03 7.86 -20.69
C GLU A 320 -7.68 8.79 -19.69
N TYR A 321 -8.67 9.59 -20.12
CA TYR A 321 -9.41 10.48 -19.25
C TYR A 321 -10.82 10.71 -19.78
N VAL A 322 -11.73 11.07 -18.86
CA VAL A 322 -13.07 11.57 -19.17
C VAL A 322 -13.23 12.98 -18.64
N VAL A 323 -14.18 13.73 -19.21
CA VAL A 323 -14.53 15.05 -18.70
C VAL A 323 -15.87 14.94 -17.99
N SER A 324 -15.90 15.28 -16.70
CA SER A 324 -17.13 15.27 -15.89
C SER A 324 -18.12 16.36 -16.34
N ASP A 325 -19.34 16.28 -15.85
CA ASP A 325 -20.38 17.31 -16.10
C ASP A 325 -19.96 18.68 -15.53
N GLU A 326 -19.10 18.71 -14.52
CA GLU A 326 -18.52 19.91 -13.92
C GLU A 326 -17.30 20.45 -14.70
N LYS A 327 -16.99 19.83 -15.86
CA LYS A 327 -15.84 20.14 -16.73
C LYS A 327 -14.48 19.87 -16.09
N GLU A 328 -14.41 18.97 -15.12
CA GLU A 328 -13.17 18.49 -14.56
C GLU A 328 -12.66 17.27 -15.32
N ILE A 329 -11.32 17.15 -15.42
CA ILE A 329 -10.67 15.97 -16.00
C ILE A 329 -10.61 14.90 -14.94
N VAL A 330 -11.12 13.71 -15.26
CA VAL A 330 -11.03 12.52 -14.41
C VAL A 330 -10.20 11.47 -15.15
N ILE A 331 -9.07 11.09 -14.56
CA ILE A 331 -8.19 10.09 -15.15
C ILE A 331 -8.84 8.70 -15.06
N VAL A 332 -8.67 7.91 -16.10
CA VAL A 332 -9.09 6.51 -16.16
C VAL A 332 -7.88 5.63 -15.90
N ASP A 333 -7.98 4.73 -14.95
CA ASP A 333 -6.96 3.73 -14.67
C ASP A 333 -6.86 2.75 -15.86
N GLN A 334 -5.68 2.66 -16.44
CA GLN A 334 -5.43 1.83 -17.65
C GLN A 334 -5.57 0.32 -17.40
N PHE A 335 -5.40 -0.12 -16.16
CA PHE A 335 -5.48 -1.54 -15.81
C PHE A 335 -6.89 -1.97 -15.43
N THR A 336 -7.62 -1.13 -14.70
CA THR A 336 -8.94 -1.46 -14.18
C THR A 336 -10.09 -0.83 -14.95
N GLY A 337 -9.80 0.16 -15.81
CA GLY A 337 -10.82 0.98 -16.50
C GLY A 337 -11.66 1.85 -15.55
N ARG A 338 -11.26 1.99 -14.29
CA ARG A 338 -12.00 2.76 -13.29
C ARG A 338 -11.65 4.24 -13.34
N MET A 339 -12.65 5.07 -13.20
CA MET A 339 -12.47 6.51 -13.03
C MET A 339 -11.84 6.80 -11.65
N MET A 340 -10.82 7.65 -11.63
CA MET A 340 -10.10 8.07 -10.43
C MET A 340 -10.38 9.54 -10.11
N PRO A 341 -11.51 9.88 -9.46
CA PRO A 341 -11.83 11.26 -9.11
C PRO A 341 -10.81 11.80 -8.09
N GLY A 342 -10.41 13.06 -8.30
CA GLY A 342 -9.43 13.74 -7.42
C GLY A 342 -7.96 13.45 -7.72
N ARG A 343 -7.65 12.71 -8.79
CA ARG A 343 -6.32 12.66 -9.42
C ARG A 343 -6.38 13.47 -10.72
N ALA A 344 -5.75 14.62 -10.72
CA ALA A 344 -5.58 15.47 -11.90
C ALA A 344 -4.11 15.85 -12.04
#